data_230006de1d2a1d37b85b9f144f9e0407
#
_entry.id   230006de1d2a1d37b85b9f144f9e0407
#
_cell.length_a   1.000
_cell.length_b   1.000
_cell.length_c   1.000
_cell.angle_alpha   90.00
_cell.angle_beta   90.00
_cell.angle_gamma   90.00
#
_symmetry.space_group_name_H-M   'P 1'
#
loop_
_entity.id
_entity.type
_entity.pdbx_description
1 polymer ?
#
loop_
_entity_poly.entity_id
_entity_poly.type
_entity_poly.pdbx_seq_one_letter_code
_entity_poly.pdbx_strand_id
1 'polypeptide(L)'
;ASSPEVLMTEVTRDTMVERNNGAPREILSEAQVIDQRRPTEIDLGDRSLIVVPRRGHTDSDISIEISDPSVVFCGDLVWNAMFPNYVDAIPSRLSQAVRLMRRREPTTYVPGHGPLADDAAMGLYIDLLDHVEGASRRALDRGMTAEEAGTEYTLPTGLEDWTLFNPGYFARAIGAWMSELEGA
;
A
#
# COMPACT_ATOMS: atom_id res chain seq x y z
N ALA A 1 31.85 -13.01 -0.76
CA ALA A 1 30.65 -12.30 -1.23
C ALA A 1 30.30 -11.29 -0.15
N SER A 2 30.21 -10.00 -0.49
CA SER A 2 29.70 -8.99 0.42
C SER A 2 28.24 -9.30 0.74
N SER A 3 27.83 -9.16 1.99
CA SER A 3 26.40 -9.22 2.35
C SER A 3 25.65 -8.18 1.53
N PRO A 4 24.41 -8.47 1.06
CA PRO A 4 23.62 -7.47 0.37
C PRO A 4 23.37 -6.29 1.30
N GLU A 5 23.53 -5.09 0.78
CA GLU A 5 23.20 -3.88 1.51
C GLU A 5 21.69 -3.81 1.70
N VAL A 6 21.23 -3.62 2.93
CA VAL A 6 19.81 -3.52 3.28
C VAL A 6 19.48 -2.06 3.54
N LEU A 7 18.47 -1.57 2.84
CA LEU A 7 17.93 -0.22 3.02
C LEU A 7 16.57 -0.33 3.72
N MET A 8 16.32 0.49 4.72
CA MET A 8 15.03 0.57 5.40
C MET A 8 14.77 1.95 5.97
N THR A 9 13.51 2.27 6.21
CA THR A 9 13.18 3.50 6.96
C THR A 9 13.44 3.31 8.45
N GLU A 10 13.58 4.40 9.19
CA GLU A 10 13.72 4.35 10.66
C GLU A 10 12.51 3.68 11.32
N VAL A 11 11.30 4.04 10.87
CA VAL A 11 10.04 3.44 11.37
C VAL A 11 9.99 1.95 11.11
N THR A 12 10.42 1.48 9.92
CA THR A 12 10.51 0.05 9.63
C THR A 12 11.44 -0.66 10.63
N ARG A 13 12.64 -0.11 10.83
CA ARG A 13 13.62 -0.67 11.77
C ARG A 13 13.04 -0.77 13.18
N ASP A 14 12.47 0.31 13.68
CA ASP A 14 11.93 0.39 15.03
C ASP A 14 10.74 -0.55 15.22
N THR A 15 9.82 -0.61 14.24
CA THR A 15 8.71 -1.56 14.26
C THR A 15 9.18 -3.01 14.26
N MET A 16 10.21 -3.35 13.47
CA MET A 16 10.78 -4.70 13.47
C MET A 16 11.42 -5.07 14.82
N VAL A 17 12.04 -4.11 15.49
CA VAL A 17 12.59 -4.30 16.85
C VAL A 17 11.47 -4.49 17.87
N GLU A 18 10.45 -3.65 17.85
CA GLU A 18 9.34 -3.67 18.80
C GLU A 18 8.49 -4.95 18.66
N ARG A 19 8.12 -5.31 17.43
CA ARG A 19 7.29 -6.49 17.17
C ARG A 19 8.07 -7.81 17.29
N ASN A 20 9.38 -7.75 17.51
CA ASN A 20 10.27 -8.92 17.62
C ASN A 20 9.94 -10.02 16.59
N ASN A 21 9.75 -9.62 15.35
CA ASN A 21 9.26 -10.48 14.25
C ASN A 21 10.35 -11.37 13.63
N GLY A 22 11.41 -11.67 14.41
CA GLY A 22 12.43 -12.66 14.04
C GLY A 22 13.48 -12.16 13.05
N ALA A 23 13.51 -10.86 12.74
CA ALA A 23 14.56 -10.30 11.89
C ALA A 23 15.93 -10.46 12.58
N PRO A 24 16.96 -10.98 11.88
CA PRO A 24 18.30 -11.09 12.44
C PRO A 24 18.81 -9.73 12.89
N ARG A 25 19.34 -9.66 14.12
CA ARG A 25 19.85 -8.40 14.69
C ARG A 25 20.96 -7.77 13.84
N GLU A 26 21.75 -8.60 13.19
CA GLU A 26 22.80 -8.17 12.27
C GLU A 26 22.22 -7.35 11.10
N ILE A 27 21.11 -7.82 10.50
CA ILE A 27 20.44 -7.09 9.40
C ILE A 27 19.94 -5.73 9.88
N LEU A 28 19.35 -5.67 11.09
CA LEU A 28 18.83 -4.42 11.64
C LEU A 28 19.95 -3.43 11.99
N SER A 29 21.12 -3.93 12.47
CA SER A 29 22.25 -3.09 12.86
C SER A 29 23.08 -2.60 11.67
N GLU A 30 23.13 -3.35 10.56
CA GLU A 30 23.89 -3.04 9.35
C GLU A 30 23.07 -2.31 8.29
N ALA A 31 21.74 -2.26 8.46
CA ALA A 31 20.87 -1.60 7.50
C ALA A 31 21.13 -0.09 7.42
N GLN A 32 21.25 0.40 6.21
CA GLN A 32 21.29 1.82 5.96
C GLN A 32 19.89 2.41 6.11
N VAL A 33 19.76 3.41 6.99
CA VAL A 33 18.48 4.12 7.19
C VAL A 33 18.34 5.18 6.11
N ILE A 34 17.24 5.10 5.37
CA ILE A 34 16.85 6.10 4.36
C ILE A 34 15.92 7.15 4.98
N ASP A 35 16.01 8.38 4.47
CA ASP A 35 15.15 9.49 4.93
C ASP A 35 13.68 9.20 4.57
N GLN A 36 12.81 9.15 5.57
CA GLN A 36 11.38 8.91 5.41
C GLN A 36 10.60 10.13 4.86
N ARG A 37 11.26 11.26 4.69
CA ARG A 37 10.64 12.52 4.23
C ARG A 37 11.01 12.90 2.80
N ARG A 38 12.05 12.28 2.23
CA ARG A 38 12.60 12.63 0.93
C ARG A 38 12.89 11.38 0.10
N PRO A 39 12.68 11.44 -1.23
CA PRO A 39 13.18 10.40 -2.11
C PRO A 39 14.69 10.25 -1.99
N THR A 40 15.17 9.02 -2.10
CA THR A 40 16.58 8.66 -2.15
C THR A 40 16.89 8.10 -3.53
N GLU A 41 17.84 8.71 -4.23
CA GLU A 41 18.32 8.18 -5.49
C GLU A 41 19.48 7.21 -5.25
N ILE A 42 19.44 6.07 -5.95
CA ILE A 42 20.49 5.05 -5.95
C ILE A 42 20.98 4.91 -7.38
N ASP A 43 22.23 5.31 -7.59
CA ASP A 43 22.91 5.16 -8.89
C ASP A 43 23.42 3.72 -9.04
N LEU A 44 22.99 3.05 -10.10
CA LEU A 44 23.44 1.71 -10.48
C LEU A 44 24.47 1.73 -11.63
N GLY A 45 24.92 2.92 -12.05
CA GLY A 45 25.88 3.14 -13.12
C GLY A 45 25.23 3.37 -14.47
N ASP A 46 24.43 2.44 -14.97
CA ASP A 46 23.70 2.57 -16.26
C ASP A 46 22.28 3.13 -16.09
N ARG A 47 21.77 3.14 -14.88
CA ARG A 47 20.45 3.67 -14.49
C ARG A 47 20.39 4.05 -13.03
N SER A 48 19.38 4.83 -12.68
CA SER A 48 19.07 5.17 -11.28
C SER A 48 17.75 4.53 -10.83
N LEU A 49 17.70 4.19 -9.56
CA LEU A 49 16.47 3.88 -8.82
C LEU A 49 16.13 5.08 -7.95
N ILE A 50 14.85 5.39 -7.83
CA ILE A 50 14.36 6.37 -6.87
C ILE A 50 13.50 5.64 -5.83
N VAL A 51 13.99 5.58 -4.60
CA VAL A 51 13.23 5.08 -3.46
C VAL A 51 12.39 6.22 -2.91
N VAL A 52 11.07 6.11 -3.01
CA VAL A 52 10.14 7.16 -2.58
C VAL A 52 9.42 6.70 -1.32
N PRO A 53 9.62 7.40 -0.18
CA PRO A 53 8.86 7.12 1.03
C PRO A 53 7.37 7.34 0.80
N ARG A 54 6.58 6.41 1.31
CA ARG A 54 5.12 6.40 1.22
C ARG A 54 4.53 6.09 2.59
N ARG A 55 3.24 6.27 2.70
CA ARG A 55 2.44 5.84 3.84
C ARG A 55 1.08 5.45 3.30
N GLY A 56 0.53 4.36 3.78
CA GLY A 56 -0.78 3.94 3.29
C GLY A 56 -1.17 2.55 3.74
N HIS A 57 -0.50 1.51 3.28
CA HIS A 57 -0.70 0.15 3.77
C HIS A 57 -0.13 -0.01 5.19
N THR A 58 0.98 0.69 5.44
CA THR A 58 1.58 0.90 6.76
C THR A 58 2.04 2.36 6.91
N ASP A 59 2.61 2.68 8.06
CA ASP A 59 3.20 4.01 8.32
C ASP A 59 4.58 4.19 7.67
N SER A 60 5.17 3.15 7.07
CA SER A 60 6.53 3.15 6.57
C SER A 60 6.72 2.51 5.20
N ASP A 61 5.69 2.57 4.35
CA ASP A 61 5.80 2.05 2.99
C ASP A 61 6.82 2.82 2.16
N ILE A 62 7.33 2.16 1.14
CA ILE A 62 8.14 2.76 0.08
C ILE A 62 7.64 2.28 -1.28
N SER A 63 7.81 3.12 -2.32
CA SER A 63 7.84 2.66 -3.71
C SER A 63 9.24 2.79 -4.27
N ILE A 64 9.60 1.94 -5.24
CA ILE A 64 10.86 2.04 -5.99
C ILE A 64 10.50 2.33 -7.44
N GLU A 65 11.08 3.38 -8.00
CA GLU A 65 10.71 3.93 -9.29
C GLU A 65 11.90 3.95 -10.24
N ILE A 66 11.70 3.43 -11.45
CA ILE A 66 12.66 3.44 -12.56
C ILE A 66 12.02 4.19 -13.70
N SER A 67 12.79 5.06 -14.37
CA SER A 67 12.25 5.92 -15.45
C SER A 67 12.33 5.29 -16.83
N ASP A 68 13.34 4.46 -17.10
CA ASP A 68 13.57 3.85 -18.42
C ASP A 68 14.07 2.39 -18.28
N PRO A 69 13.24 1.39 -18.61
CA PRO A 69 11.78 1.53 -18.86
C PRO A 69 11.03 2.02 -17.63
N SER A 70 9.85 2.63 -17.81
CA SER A 70 9.05 3.09 -16.68
C SER A 70 8.46 1.91 -15.90
N VAL A 71 8.98 1.71 -14.69
CA VAL A 71 8.56 0.64 -13.77
C VAL A 71 8.41 1.22 -12.36
N VAL A 72 7.33 0.86 -11.68
CA VAL A 72 7.10 1.22 -10.28
C VAL A 72 6.86 -0.04 -9.46
N PHE A 73 7.75 -0.32 -8.50
CA PHE A 73 7.53 -1.34 -7.49
C PHE A 73 6.70 -0.72 -6.37
N CYS A 74 5.48 -1.20 -6.22
CA CYS A 74 4.48 -0.60 -5.34
C CYS A 74 4.49 -1.18 -3.92
N GLY A 75 5.07 -2.36 -3.72
CA GLY A 75 4.87 -3.11 -2.49
C GLY A 75 3.38 -3.31 -2.19
N ASP A 76 3.03 -3.45 -0.93
CA ASP A 76 1.66 -3.70 -0.50
C ASP A 76 0.73 -2.47 -0.58
N LEU A 77 1.22 -1.33 -1.08
CA LEU A 77 0.35 -0.22 -1.48
C LEU A 77 -0.61 -0.60 -2.62
N VAL A 78 -0.26 -1.62 -3.42
CA VAL A 78 -1.11 -2.12 -4.51
C VAL A 78 -1.28 -3.63 -4.42
N TRP A 79 -2.53 -4.07 -4.39
CA TRP A 79 -2.97 -5.46 -4.48
C TRP A 79 -3.77 -5.62 -5.77
N ASN A 80 -3.09 -5.94 -6.87
CA ASN A 80 -3.76 -6.00 -8.16
C ASN A 80 -4.65 -7.25 -8.29
N ALA A 81 -5.88 -7.07 -8.77
CA ALA A 81 -6.92 -8.10 -8.87
C ALA A 81 -7.26 -8.77 -7.51
N MET A 82 -7.05 -8.05 -6.41
CA MET A 82 -7.30 -8.54 -5.05
C MET A 82 -7.81 -7.42 -4.16
N PHE A 83 -8.66 -7.78 -3.18
CA PHE A 83 -9.08 -6.84 -2.14
C PHE A 83 -7.96 -6.68 -1.09
N PRO A 84 -7.48 -5.46 -0.80
CA PRO A 84 -6.34 -5.22 0.08
C PRO A 84 -6.67 -5.44 1.55
N ASN A 85 -5.62 -5.78 2.33
CA ASN A 85 -5.71 -5.83 3.77
C ASN A 85 -5.49 -4.44 4.38
N TYR A 86 -6.35 -4.05 5.33
CA TYR A 86 -6.31 -2.74 6.00
C TYR A 86 -5.87 -2.82 7.47
N VAL A 87 -5.15 -3.89 7.87
CA VAL A 87 -4.85 -4.14 9.29
C VAL A 87 -4.05 -3.00 9.95
N ASP A 88 -3.07 -2.46 9.25
CA ASP A 88 -2.23 -1.35 9.71
C ASP A 88 -2.39 -0.12 8.77
N ALA A 89 -3.42 -0.12 7.92
CA ALA A 89 -3.55 0.90 6.89
C ALA A 89 -4.00 2.25 7.45
N ILE A 90 -3.52 3.29 6.77
CA ILE A 90 -3.99 4.67 6.89
C ILE A 90 -4.76 4.97 5.60
N PRO A 91 -6.10 4.79 5.58
CA PRO A 91 -6.88 4.71 4.34
C PRO A 91 -6.73 5.90 3.39
N SER A 92 -6.81 7.14 3.90
CA SER A 92 -6.63 8.34 3.09
C SER A 92 -5.22 8.44 2.49
N ARG A 93 -4.21 7.99 3.23
CA ARG A 93 -2.82 7.97 2.78
C ARG A 93 -2.59 6.90 1.73
N LEU A 94 -3.22 5.72 1.89
CA LEU A 94 -3.20 4.66 0.88
C LEU A 94 -3.77 5.17 -0.45
N SER A 95 -4.97 5.75 -0.42
CA SER A 95 -5.60 6.37 -1.59
C SER A 95 -4.71 7.43 -2.24
N GLN A 96 -4.11 8.28 -1.44
CA GLN A 96 -3.19 9.32 -1.91
C GLN A 96 -1.92 8.72 -2.53
N ALA A 97 -1.28 7.75 -1.87
CA ALA A 97 -0.04 7.13 -2.34
C ALA A 97 -0.24 6.44 -3.69
N VAL A 98 -1.33 5.66 -3.85
CA VAL A 98 -1.64 4.97 -5.10
C VAL A 98 -1.85 5.96 -6.25
N ARG A 99 -2.57 7.05 -6.03
CA ARG A 99 -2.77 8.10 -7.03
C ARG A 99 -1.48 8.79 -7.43
N LEU A 100 -0.58 9.05 -6.47
CA LEU A 100 0.72 9.66 -6.73
C LEU A 100 1.69 8.74 -7.47
N MET A 101 1.55 7.41 -7.34
CA MET A 101 2.35 6.44 -8.09
C MET A 101 1.89 6.29 -9.53
N ARG A 102 0.62 6.55 -9.83
CA ARG A 102 0.08 6.43 -11.19
C ARG A 102 0.72 7.46 -12.12
N ARG A 103 1.34 6.99 -13.21
CA ARG A 103 2.08 7.79 -14.19
C ARG A 103 1.19 8.13 -15.39
N ARG A 104 1.58 9.16 -16.15
CA ARG A 104 0.90 9.53 -17.41
C ARG A 104 1.43 8.75 -18.61
N GLU A 105 2.71 8.34 -18.56
CA GLU A 105 3.37 7.50 -19.55
C GLU A 105 3.04 6.01 -19.31
N PRO A 106 3.14 5.15 -20.34
CA PRO A 106 3.01 3.72 -20.18
C PRO A 106 4.00 3.20 -19.14
N THR A 107 3.48 2.58 -18.07
CA THR A 107 4.26 2.15 -16.92
C THR A 107 3.83 0.74 -16.52
N THR A 108 4.82 -0.09 -16.16
CA THR A 108 4.57 -1.38 -15.50
C THR A 108 4.60 -1.18 -14.00
N TYR A 109 3.52 -1.54 -13.31
CA TYR A 109 3.45 -1.54 -11.86
C TYR A 109 3.65 -2.96 -11.33
N VAL A 110 4.55 -3.10 -10.37
CA VAL A 110 4.84 -4.36 -9.68
C VAL A 110 4.17 -4.28 -8.30
N PRO A 111 2.98 -4.88 -8.13
CA PRO A 111 2.27 -4.86 -6.85
C PRO A 111 2.92 -5.80 -5.84
N GLY A 112 2.62 -5.63 -4.55
CA GLY A 112 2.99 -6.58 -3.51
C GLY A 112 2.25 -7.90 -3.64
N HIS A 113 1.02 -7.84 -4.14
CA HIS A 113 0.17 -9.01 -4.39
C HIS A 113 -0.55 -8.91 -5.74
N GLY A 114 -0.72 -10.07 -6.39
CA GLY A 114 -1.41 -10.19 -7.67
C GLY A 114 -0.49 -10.07 -8.90
N PRO A 115 -1.06 -10.08 -10.10
CA PRO A 115 -0.30 -9.96 -11.34
C PRO A 115 0.26 -8.56 -11.54
N LEU A 116 1.21 -8.39 -12.48
CA LEU A 116 1.67 -7.07 -12.91
C LEU A 116 0.46 -6.21 -13.35
N ALA A 117 0.54 -4.93 -13.06
CA ALA A 117 -0.50 -3.98 -13.40
C ALA A 117 -0.01 -2.97 -14.46
N ASP A 118 -0.95 -2.51 -15.26
CA ASP A 118 -0.80 -1.37 -16.16
C ASP A 118 -1.64 -0.18 -15.65
N ASP A 119 -1.73 0.88 -16.44
CA ASP A 119 -2.52 2.07 -16.08
C ASP A 119 -4.01 1.75 -15.91
N ALA A 120 -4.57 0.83 -16.69
CA ALA A 120 -5.97 0.44 -16.58
C ALA A 120 -6.24 -0.30 -15.27
N ALA A 121 -5.38 -1.26 -14.91
CA ALA A 121 -5.45 -1.99 -13.65
C ALA A 121 -5.28 -1.06 -12.44
N MET A 122 -4.37 -0.08 -12.52
CA MET A 122 -4.24 0.96 -11.48
C MET A 122 -5.50 1.81 -11.36
N GLY A 123 -6.18 2.10 -12.47
CA GLY A 123 -7.48 2.77 -12.47
C GLY A 123 -8.53 1.99 -11.68
N LEU A 124 -8.68 0.70 -11.99
CA LEU A 124 -9.61 -0.19 -11.29
C LEU A 124 -9.30 -0.30 -9.77
N TYR A 125 -8.02 -0.34 -9.42
CA TYR A 125 -7.63 -0.36 -8.01
C TYR A 125 -7.99 0.94 -7.29
N ILE A 126 -7.80 2.09 -7.94
CA ILE A 126 -8.23 3.39 -7.40
C ILE A 126 -9.75 3.43 -7.22
N ASP A 127 -10.52 2.94 -8.20
CA ASP A 127 -11.98 2.88 -8.13
C ASP A 127 -12.45 2.00 -6.95
N LEU A 128 -11.74 0.89 -6.68
CA LEU A 128 -11.99 0.07 -5.49
C LEU A 128 -11.78 0.87 -4.19
N LEU A 129 -10.65 1.59 -4.07
CA LEU A 129 -10.35 2.39 -2.86
C LEU A 129 -11.44 3.45 -2.63
N ASP A 130 -11.89 4.13 -3.68
CA ASP A 130 -12.97 5.12 -3.62
C ASP A 130 -14.31 4.48 -3.24
N HIS A 131 -14.57 3.28 -3.75
CA HIS A 131 -15.80 2.56 -3.42
C HIS A 131 -15.84 2.17 -1.94
N VAL A 132 -14.70 1.74 -1.37
CA VAL A 132 -14.59 1.43 0.06
C VAL A 132 -14.80 2.69 0.90
N GLU A 133 -14.16 3.82 0.55
CA GLU A 133 -14.39 5.10 1.24
C GLU A 133 -15.86 5.50 1.19
N GLY A 134 -16.48 5.45 0.02
CA GLY A 134 -17.91 5.78 -0.15
C GLY A 134 -18.83 4.87 0.67
N ALA A 135 -18.52 3.57 0.76
CA ALA A 135 -19.26 2.63 1.60
C ALA A 135 -19.12 2.98 3.09
N SER A 136 -17.92 3.35 3.53
CA SER A 136 -17.64 3.72 4.92
C SER A 136 -18.38 4.99 5.33
N ARG A 137 -18.42 6.01 4.46
CA ARG A 137 -19.20 7.24 4.70
C ARG A 137 -20.69 6.94 4.83
N ARG A 138 -21.25 6.12 3.92
CA ARG A 138 -22.66 5.70 4.00
C ARG A 138 -22.97 4.89 5.27
N ALA A 139 -22.03 4.07 5.72
CA ALA A 139 -22.19 3.31 6.97
C ALA A 139 -22.25 4.24 8.19
N LEU A 140 -21.38 5.24 8.27
CA LEU A 140 -21.43 6.28 9.32
C LEU A 140 -22.74 7.04 9.29
N ASP A 141 -23.19 7.52 8.13
CA ASP A 141 -24.45 8.26 7.98
C ASP A 141 -25.68 7.43 8.43
N ARG A 142 -25.60 6.10 8.31
CA ARG A 142 -26.66 5.16 8.75
C ARG A 142 -26.49 4.69 10.19
N GLY A 143 -25.42 5.06 10.88
CA GLY A 143 -25.10 4.60 12.23
C GLY A 143 -24.80 3.10 12.32
N MET A 144 -24.25 2.50 11.25
CA MET A 144 -23.89 1.10 11.20
C MET A 144 -22.53 0.85 11.87
N THR A 145 -22.37 -0.37 12.40
CA THR A 145 -21.03 -0.87 12.75
C THR A 145 -20.24 -1.29 11.51
N ALA A 146 -18.93 -1.40 11.65
CA ALA A 146 -18.06 -1.87 10.56
C ALA A 146 -18.40 -3.31 10.12
N GLU A 147 -18.79 -4.16 11.06
CA GLU A 147 -19.21 -5.54 10.83
C GLU A 147 -20.50 -5.62 10.02
N GLU A 148 -21.52 -4.82 10.39
CA GLU A 148 -22.77 -4.75 9.65
C GLU A 148 -22.53 -4.24 8.23
N ALA A 149 -21.79 -3.15 8.09
CA ALA A 149 -21.46 -2.59 6.78
C ALA A 149 -20.59 -3.52 5.94
N GLY A 150 -19.64 -4.24 6.55
CA GLY A 150 -18.82 -5.23 5.89
C GLY A 150 -19.62 -6.44 5.39
N THR A 151 -20.68 -6.81 6.09
CA THR A 151 -21.60 -7.89 5.67
C THR A 151 -22.46 -7.46 4.47
N GLU A 152 -22.87 -6.19 4.41
CA GLU A 152 -23.64 -5.63 3.29
C GLU A 152 -22.74 -5.25 2.07
N TYR A 153 -21.43 -5.13 2.28
CA TYR A 153 -20.52 -4.67 1.24
C TYR A 153 -20.38 -5.69 0.11
N THR A 154 -20.44 -5.21 -1.11
CA THR A 154 -20.15 -5.97 -2.33
C THR A 154 -19.11 -5.24 -3.14
N LEU A 155 -18.26 -5.99 -3.84
CA LEU A 155 -17.32 -5.40 -4.80
C LEU A 155 -18.07 -4.61 -5.88
N PRO A 156 -17.51 -3.51 -6.37
CA PRO A 156 -18.09 -2.76 -7.47
C PRO A 156 -18.17 -3.60 -8.76
N THR A 157 -19.10 -3.25 -9.63
CA THR A 157 -19.25 -3.89 -10.94
C THR A 157 -17.95 -3.87 -11.72
N GLY A 158 -17.56 -5.04 -12.24
CA GLY A 158 -16.31 -5.24 -12.97
C GLY A 158 -15.13 -5.71 -12.10
N LEU A 159 -15.34 -5.83 -10.78
CA LEU A 159 -14.34 -6.36 -9.84
C LEU A 159 -14.81 -7.62 -9.11
N GLU A 160 -15.92 -8.23 -9.58
CA GLU A 160 -16.56 -9.37 -8.91
C GLU A 160 -15.62 -10.59 -8.80
N ASP A 161 -14.71 -10.75 -9.77
CA ASP A 161 -13.74 -11.85 -9.83
C ASP A 161 -12.46 -11.58 -9.01
N TRP A 162 -12.38 -10.43 -8.33
CA TRP A 162 -11.20 -10.12 -7.53
C TRP A 162 -11.10 -11.04 -6.32
N THR A 163 -9.87 -11.48 -6.05
CA THR A 163 -9.60 -12.40 -4.93
C THR A 163 -9.84 -11.72 -3.59
N LEU A 164 -10.61 -12.38 -2.74
CA LEU A 164 -10.79 -12.02 -1.34
C LEU A 164 -10.19 -13.12 -0.46
N PHE A 165 -9.05 -12.86 0.17
CA PHE A 165 -8.39 -13.84 1.05
C PHE A 165 -9.15 -14.11 2.33
N ASN A 166 -9.84 -13.12 2.86
CA ASN A 166 -10.57 -13.21 4.11
C ASN A 166 -11.84 -12.36 4.04
N PRO A 167 -13.03 -12.96 4.27
CA PRO A 167 -14.30 -12.23 4.28
C PRO A 167 -14.31 -11.04 5.25
N GLY A 168 -13.56 -11.10 6.34
CA GLY A 168 -13.42 -10.01 7.31
C GLY A 168 -12.65 -8.79 6.81
N TYR A 169 -12.05 -8.85 5.61
CA TYR A 169 -11.33 -7.69 5.05
C TYR A 169 -12.26 -6.53 4.71
N PHE A 170 -13.51 -6.79 4.31
CA PHE A 170 -14.48 -5.73 4.07
C PHE A 170 -14.79 -4.93 5.33
N ALA A 171 -15.14 -5.61 6.41
CA ALA A 171 -15.40 -4.96 7.69
C ALA A 171 -14.17 -4.20 8.22
N ARG A 172 -12.97 -4.79 8.05
CA ARG A 172 -11.73 -4.15 8.46
C ARG A 172 -11.45 -2.87 7.68
N ALA A 173 -11.62 -2.88 6.35
CA ALA A 173 -11.41 -1.72 5.51
C ALA A 173 -12.39 -0.60 5.83
N ILE A 174 -13.67 -0.94 5.99
CA ILE A 174 -14.71 0.00 6.38
C ILE A 174 -14.42 0.56 7.77
N GLY A 175 -14.07 -0.29 8.74
CA GLY A 175 -13.75 0.15 10.11
C GLY A 175 -12.53 1.08 10.16
N ALA A 176 -11.47 0.82 9.38
CA ALA A 176 -10.32 1.69 9.27
C ALA A 176 -10.71 3.10 8.75
N TRP A 177 -11.53 3.16 7.70
CA TRP A 177 -12.06 4.41 7.18
C TRP A 177 -12.97 5.14 8.17
N MET A 178 -13.90 4.42 8.82
CA MET A 178 -14.80 5.02 9.83
C MET A 178 -14.01 5.65 10.95
N SER A 179 -13.00 4.94 11.48
CA SER A 179 -12.12 5.47 12.53
C SER A 179 -11.37 6.72 12.10
N GLU A 180 -10.87 6.77 10.87
CA GLU A 180 -10.19 7.96 10.35
C GLU A 180 -11.14 9.14 10.15
N LEU A 181 -12.35 8.88 9.64
CA LEU A 181 -13.37 9.92 9.39
C LEU A 181 -13.96 10.51 10.67
N GLU A 182 -14.06 9.74 11.75
CA GLU A 182 -14.53 10.21 13.06
C GLU A 182 -13.44 10.99 13.83
N GLY A 183 -12.17 10.72 13.55
CA GLY A 183 -11.03 11.39 14.18
C GLY A 183 -10.54 12.66 13.46
N ALA A 184 -11.15 13.03 12.34
CA ALA A 184 -10.74 14.15 11.48
C ALA A 184 -11.34 15.51 11.86
#